data_e96a171220084d8ceae5de1ef8dbc8e1
#
_entry.id   e96a171220084d8ceae5de1ef8dbc8e1
#
_cell.length_a   1.000
_cell.length_b   1.000
_cell.length_c   1.000
_cell.angle_alpha   90.00
_cell.angle_beta   90.00
_cell.angle_gamma   90.00
#
_symmetry.space_group_name_H-M   'P 1'
#
loop_
_entity.id
_entity.type
_entity.pdbx_description
1 polymer ?
#
loop_
_entity_poly.entity_id
_entity_poly.type
_entity_poly.pdbx_seq_one_letter_code
_entity_poly.pdbx_strand_id
1 'polypeptide(L)'
;MSIVFEHETHVDNTIEEAFEWHERKGAFRRLMPPWELAEEVRADDNLEEGSQRIFRFPMGPIKMSWVAQHTAYNPPHSFEDIMLKGPFKSWHHIHKFENTPDGKVKIHDKVNYRLPMGFLGNIVAGRMIKKRLTRMFTAREIRLERDLQRHAEFKHLKRKKILVAGSSGLIGRQLVAFLDTGGHDVWRLVRRSVKPDSKEISWSPDSGDLDAKKLEGFDTIIHLGGAGIGDKRWSK
;
A
#
# COMPACT_ATOMS: atom_id res chain seq x y z
N MET A 1 2.01 12.14 -27.77
CA MET A 1 2.10 10.70 -28.04
C MET A 1 1.86 9.99 -26.70
N SER A 2 1.04 8.94 -26.66
CA SER A 2 0.85 8.11 -25.47
C SER A 2 1.93 7.03 -25.43
N ILE A 3 2.42 6.73 -24.25
CA ILE A 3 3.38 5.65 -24.00
C ILE A 3 2.66 4.57 -23.22
N VAL A 4 2.91 3.32 -23.55
CA VAL A 4 2.39 2.15 -22.84
C VAL A 4 3.53 1.49 -22.07
N PHE A 5 3.28 1.18 -20.81
CA PHE A 5 4.12 0.31 -19.99
C PHE A 5 3.27 -0.86 -19.52
N GLU A 6 3.78 -2.06 -19.62
CA GLU A 6 3.11 -3.28 -19.18
C GLU A 6 4.04 -4.10 -18.30
N HIS A 7 3.43 -4.78 -17.32
CA HIS A 7 4.11 -5.70 -16.41
C HIS A 7 3.18 -6.85 -16.05
N GLU A 8 3.71 -8.05 -15.97
CA GLU A 8 2.96 -9.24 -15.61
C GLU A 8 3.54 -9.86 -14.35
N THR A 9 2.67 -10.22 -13.41
CA THR A 9 3.00 -10.94 -12.18
C THR A 9 2.21 -12.24 -12.15
N HIS A 10 2.85 -13.36 -11.80
CA HIS A 10 2.20 -14.65 -11.68
C HIS A 10 2.23 -15.13 -10.23
N VAL A 11 1.07 -15.51 -9.68
CA VAL A 11 0.95 -15.95 -8.29
C VAL A 11 0.22 -17.30 -8.20
N ASP A 12 0.61 -18.13 -7.22
CA ASP A 12 0.02 -19.45 -6.94
C ASP A 12 -1.17 -19.34 -5.96
N ASN A 13 -2.14 -18.48 -6.29
CA ASN A 13 -3.32 -18.19 -5.48
C ASN A 13 -4.57 -18.27 -6.34
N THR A 14 -5.77 -18.21 -5.74
CA THR A 14 -6.99 -18.02 -6.51
C THR A 14 -7.12 -16.56 -6.97
N ILE A 15 -7.92 -16.33 -8.01
CA ILE A 15 -8.14 -14.97 -8.53
C ILE A 15 -8.81 -14.09 -7.48
N GLU A 16 -9.70 -14.66 -6.66
CA GLU A 16 -10.37 -13.99 -5.55
C GLU A 16 -9.36 -13.58 -4.47
N GLU A 17 -8.45 -14.47 -4.06
CA GLU A 17 -7.41 -14.17 -3.07
C GLU A 17 -6.47 -13.05 -3.56
N ALA A 18 -6.06 -13.10 -4.82
CA ALA A 18 -5.20 -12.09 -5.41
C ALA A 18 -5.92 -10.73 -5.52
N PHE A 19 -7.18 -10.72 -5.92
CA PHE A 19 -7.97 -9.50 -6.04
C PHE A 19 -8.27 -8.91 -4.66
N GLU A 20 -8.77 -9.71 -3.71
CA GLU A 20 -9.07 -9.29 -2.33
C GLU A 20 -7.86 -8.69 -1.63
N TRP A 21 -6.65 -9.20 -1.88
CA TRP A 21 -5.43 -8.63 -1.35
C TRP A 21 -5.26 -7.16 -1.80
N HIS A 22 -5.61 -6.82 -3.05
CA HIS A 22 -5.53 -5.45 -3.58
C HIS A 22 -6.59 -4.52 -2.98
N GLU A 23 -7.74 -5.04 -2.60
CA GLU A 23 -8.81 -4.28 -1.94
C GLU A 23 -8.47 -3.88 -0.50
N ARG A 24 -7.57 -4.62 0.16
CA ARG A 24 -7.20 -4.35 1.54
C ARG A 24 -6.47 -3.00 1.68
N LYS A 25 -6.78 -2.26 2.76
CA LYS A 25 -6.17 -0.94 3.04
C LYS A 25 -4.65 -0.95 3.02
N GLY A 26 -4.04 -2.04 3.48
CA GLY A 26 -2.60 -2.23 3.51
C GLY A 26 -1.93 -2.35 2.14
N ALA A 27 -2.68 -2.73 1.09
CA ALA A 27 -2.13 -3.07 -0.23
C ALA A 27 -1.28 -1.96 -0.83
N PHE A 28 -1.79 -0.73 -0.85
CA PHE A 28 -1.04 0.42 -1.38
C PHE A 28 0.32 0.58 -0.68
N ARG A 29 0.34 0.49 0.65
CA ARG A 29 1.58 0.57 1.44
C ARG A 29 2.53 -0.57 1.13
N ARG A 30 2.00 -1.77 0.93
CA ARG A 30 2.79 -2.96 0.56
C ARG A 30 3.37 -2.83 -0.85
N LEU A 31 2.62 -2.31 -1.80
CA LEU A 31 3.04 -2.07 -3.18
C LEU A 31 3.99 -0.88 -3.33
N MET A 32 4.10 -0.01 -2.33
CA MET A 32 5.01 1.14 -2.37
C MET A 32 6.44 0.71 -1.99
N PRO A 33 7.40 0.74 -2.93
CA PRO A 33 8.78 0.39 -2.63
C PRO A 33 9.40 1.36 -1.59
N PRO A 34 10.37 0.90 -0.78
CA PRO A 34 10.92 1.70 0.33
C PRO A 34 11.67 2.96 -0.11
N TRP A 35 12.14 3.01 -1.35
CA TRP A 35 12.78 4.20 -1.93
C TRP A 35 11.81 5.23 -2.51
N GLU A 36 10.54 4.87 -2.66
CA GLU A 36 9.49 5.81 -3.03
C GLU A 36 8.94 6.44 -1.75
N LEU A 37 9.41 7.65 -1.44
CA LEU A 37 9.05 8.37 -0.21
C LEU A 37 7.64 8.97 -0.31
N ALA A 38 6.66 8.15 -0.67
CA ALA A 38 5.27 8.57 -0.76
C ALA A 38 4.61 8.61 0.62
N GLU A 39 4.00 9.74 0.94
CA GLU A 39 3.20 9.98 2.13
C GLU A 39 1.73 9.94 1.73
N GLU A 40 0.98 8.95 2.20
CA GLU A 40 -0.47 8.88 2.01
C GLU A 40 -1.15 9.97 2.83
N VAL A 41 -1.92 10.82 2.17
CA VAL A 41 -2.65 11.94 2.79
C VAL A 41 -4.10 11.56 3.06
N ARG A 42 -4.71 10.87 2.10
CA ARG A 42 -6.09 10.39 2.16
C ARG A 42 -6.24 9.16 1.26
N ALA A 43 -7.00 8.21 1.71
CA ALA A 43 -7.48 7.10 0.90
C ALA A 43 -8.93 6.79 1.27
N ASP A 44 -9.74 6.54 0.27
CA ASP A 44 -11.02 5.90 0.46
C ASP A 44 -10.79 4.39 0.67
N ASP A 45 -11.67 3.74 1.39
CA ASP A 45 -11.45 2.39 1.92
C ASP A 45 -11.79 1.26 0.93
N ASN A 46 -12.06 1.59 -0.35
CA ASN A 46 -12.44 0.64 -1.39
C ASN A 46 -11.77 1.00 -2.73
N LEU A 47 -11.97 0.14 -3.74
CA LEU A 47 -11.52 0.33 -5.13
C LEU A 47 -12.69 0.65 -6.08
N GLU A 48 -13.88 0.94 -5.55
CA GLU A 48 -15.06 1.22 -6.34
C GLU A 48 -14.89 2.49 -7.18
N GLU A 49 -15.68 2.57 -8.24
CA GLU A 49 -15.67 3.74 -9.13
C GLU A 49 -15.94 5.03 -8.35
N GLY A 50 -15.12 6.04 -8.59
CA GLY A 50 -15.16 7.32 -7.90
C GLY A 50 -14.31 7.40 -6.64
N SER A 51 -13.88 6.29 -6.04
CA SER A 51 -13.01 6.29 -4.87
C SER A 51 -11.65 6.90 -5.19
N GLN A 52 -11.08 7.63 -4.23
CA GLN A 52 -9.86 8.39 -4.44
C GLN A 52 -8.75 8.01 -3.46
N ARG A 53 -7.50 8.13 -3.95
CA ARG A 53 -6.30 8.06 -3.14
C ARG A 53 -5.41 9.26 -3.41
N ILE A 54 -5.02 9.95 -2.34
CA ILE A 54 -4.17 11.13 -2.41
C ILE A 54 -2.87 10.83 -1.67
N PHE A 55 -1.75 11.00 -2.35
CA PHE A 55 -0.44 10.89 -1.74
C PHE A 55 0.49 12.00 -2.22
N ARG A 56 1.52 12.28 -1.43
CA ARG A 56 2.57 13.25 -1.74
C ARG A 56 3.91 12.55 -1.83
N PHE A 57 4.73 12.99 -2.74
CA PHE A 57 6.09 12.50 -2.88
C PHE A 57 7.06 13.66 -3.14
N PRO A 58 8.33 13.55 -2.70
CA PRO A 58 9.31 14.58 -2.93
C PRO A 58 9.69 14.63 -4.41
N MET A 59 9.76 15.84 -4.97
CA MET A 59 10.27 16.11 -6.29
C MET A 59 11.25 17.29 -6.21
N GLY A 60 12.51 16.99 -5.93
CA GLY A 60 13.50 17.99 -5.58
C GLY A 60 13.12 18.71 -4.27
N PRO A 61 13.12 20.06 -4.22
CA PRO A 61 12.82 20.83 -3.01
C PRO A 61 11.31 20.91 -2.69
N ILE A 62 10.44 20.45 -3.58
CA ILE A 62 8.98 20.52 -3.41
C ILE A 62 8.35 19.15 -3.19
N LYS A 63 7.21 19.11 -2.49
CA LYS A 63 6.35 17.94 -2.42
C LYS A 63 5.26 18.05 -3.49
N MET A 64 5.17 17.06 -4.37
CA MET A 64 4.13 16.97 -5.38
C MET A 64 2.99 16.08 -4.91
N SER A 65 1.76 16.51 -5.13
CA SER A 65 0.58 15.71 -4.85
C SER A 65 0.23 14.85 -6.07
N TRP A 66 -0.13 13.60 -5.80
CA TRP A 66 -0.78 12.71 -6.74
C TRP A 66 -2.21 12.44 -6.24
N VAL A 67 -3.17 12.66 -7.11
CA VAL A 67 -4.57 12.32 -6.87
C VAL A 67 -4.96 11.26 -7.89
N ALA A 68 -5.15 10.03 -7.43
CA ALA A 68 -5.68 8.92 -8.21
C ALA A 68 -7.19 8.78 -7.93
N GLN A 69 -7.95 8.41 -8.95
CA GLN A 69 -9.37 8.06 -8.85
C GLN A 69 -9.64 6.78 -9.60
N HIS A 70 -10.33 5.85 -8.98
CA HIS A 70 -10.80 4.64 -9.64
C HIS A 70 -11.93 4.97 -10.63
N THR A 71 -11.85 4.37 -11.81
CA THR A 71 -12.79 4.63 -12.92
C THR A 71 -13.54 3.38 -13.37
N ALA A 72 -13.09 2.21 -12.96
CA ALA A 72 -13.79 0.95 -13.18
C ALA A 72 -13.46 -0.04 -12.06
N TYR A 73 -14.43 -0.88 -11.71
CA TYR A 73 -14.31 -1.91 -10.70
C TYR A 73 -15.15 -3.12 -11.07
N ASN A 74 -14.49 -4.23 -11.40
CA ASN A 74 -15.12 -5.46 -11.86
C ASN A 74 -14.48 -6.68 -11.15
N PRO A 75 -14.80 -6.94 -9.88
CA PRO A 75 -14.22 -8.03 -9.11
C PRO A 75 -14.66 -9.41 -9.64
N PRO A 76 -13.80 -10.43 -9.60
CA PRO A 76 -12.39 -10.37 -9.22
C PRO A 76 -11.45 -10.15 -10.43
N HIS A 77 -11.92 -9.57 -11.54
CA HIS A 77 -11.22 -9.58 -12.83
C HIS A 77 -10.44 -8.31 -13.15
N SER A 78 -10.91 -7.15 -12.70
CA SER A 78 -10.20 -5.90 -13.00
C SER A 78 -10.62 -4.71 -12.14
N PHE A 79 -9.72 -3.75 -12.02
CA PHE A 79 -10.02 -2.37 -11.61
C PHE A 79 -9.08 -1.41 -12.34
N GLU A 80 -9.49 -0.15 -12.43
CA GLU A 80 -8.75 0.86 -13.16
C GLU A 80 -8.68 2.16 -12.37
N ASP A 81 -7.58 2.89 -12.52
CA ASP A 81 -7.43 4.23 -11.95
C ASP A 81 -6.84 5.21 -12.95
N ILE A 82 -7.21 6.48 -12.80
CA ILE A 82 -6.63 7.60 -13.52
C ILE A 82 -5.99 8.61 -12.56
N MET A 83 -5.01 9.34 -13.03
CA MET A 83 -4.46 10.47 -12.31
C MET A 83 -5.29 11.73 -12.63
N LEU A 84 -5.96 12.28 -11.62
CA LEU A 84 -6.63 13.58 -11.72
C LEU A 84 -5.65 14.75 -11.56
N LYS A 85 -4.61 14.56 -10.72
CA LYS A 85 -3.56 15.55 -10.47
C LYS A 85 -2.24 14.84 -10.23
N GLY A 86 -1.18 15.31 -10.87
CA GLY A 86 0.16 14.72 -10.72
C GLY A 86 1.16 15.23 -11.76
N PRO A 87 2.32 14.57 -11.89
CA PRO A 87 3.43 15.04 -12.73
C PRO A 87 3.27 14.71 -14.22
N PHE A 88 2.32 13.85 -14.58
CA PHE A 88 2.08 13.47 -15.97
C PHE A 88 1.00 14.35 -16.60
N LYS A 89 0.99 14.42 -17.91
CA LYS A 89 -0.12 15.05 -18.65
C LYS A 89 -1.37 14.18 -18.60
N SER A 90 -1.20 12.86 -18.59
CA SER A 90 -2.25 11.87 -18.32
C SER A 90 -1.62 10.59 -17.81
N TRP A 91 -2.37 9.85 -17.02
CA TRP A 91 -2.04 8.53 -16.51
C TRP A 91 -3.32 7.73 -16.38
N HIS A 92 -3.33 6.52 -16.92
CA HIS A 92 -4.42 5.56 -16.79
C HIS A 92 -3.79 4.21 -16.54
N HIS A 93 -4.14 3.59 -15.41
CA HIS A 93 -3.61 2.31 -14.97
C HIS A 93 -4.74 1.29 -14.91
N ILE A 94 -4.52 0.17 -15.53
CA ILE A 94 -5.47 -0.94 -15.63
C ILE A 94 -4.81 -2.15 -14.97
N HIS A 95 -5.52 -2.74 -14.00
CA HIS A 95 -5.16 -4.00 -13.37
C HIS A 95 -6.12 -5.09 -13.87
N LYS A 96 -5.61 -6.15 -14.48
CA LYS A 96 -6.39 -7.31 -14.91
C LYS A 96 -5.90 -8.56 -14.23
N PHE A 97 -6.82 -9.41 -13.85
CA PHE A 97 -6.58 -10.69 -13.18
C PHE A 97 -7.17 -11.80 -14.04
N GLU A 98 -6.39 -12.80 -14.40
CA GLU A 98 -6.78 -13.90 -15.28
C GLU A 98 -6.19 -15.20 -14.78
N ASN A 99 -7.00 -16.27 -14.77
CA ASN A 99 -6.48 -17.61 -14.53
C ASN A 99 -5.67 -18.08 -15.74
N THR A 100 -4.52 -18.67 -15.50
CA THR A 100 -3.66 -19.23 -16.54
C THR A 100 -3.88 -20.75 -16.66
N PRO A 101 -3.56 -21.37 -17.80
CA PRO A 101 -3.77 -22.81 -18.01
C PRO A 101 -2.98 -23.71 -17.06
N ASP A 102 -1.87 -23.22 -16.49
CA ASP A 102 -1.05 -23.91 -15.48
C ASP A 102 -1.56 -23.74 -14.05
N GLY A 103 -2.76 -23.15 -13.87
CA GLY A 103 -3.43 -23.03 -12.57
C GLY A 103 -2.98 -21.86 -11.73
N LYS A 104 -2.19 -20.94 -12.27
CA LYS A 104 -1.80 -19.69 -11.61
C LYS A 104 -2.75 -18.56 -11.94
N VAL A 105 -2.58 -17.44 -11.25
CA VAL A 105 -3.21 -16.17 -11.60
C VAL A 105 -2.17 -15.24 -12.20
N LYS A 106 -2.44 -14.76 -13.39
CA LYS A 106 -1.70 -13.68 -14.02
C LYS A 106 -2.34 -12.35 -13.68
N ILE A 107 -1.56 -11.44 -13.12
CA ILE A 107 -1.94 -10.04 -12.86
C ILE A 107 -1.22 -9.22 -13.90
N HIS A 108 -1.98 -8.59 -14.80
CA HIS A 108 -1.46 -7.76 -15.86
C HIS A 108 -1.72 -6.29 -15.56
N ASP A 109 -0.66 -5.57 -15.26
CA ASP A 109 -0.64 -4.13 -15.04
C ASP A 109 -0.34 -3.42 -16.37
N LYS A 110 -1.27 -2.58 -16.83
CA LYS A 110 -1.10 -1.76 -18.03
C LYS A 110 -1.24 -0.29 -17.72
N VAL A 111 -0.16 0.45 -17.91
CA VAL A 111 -0.09 1.89 -17.66
C VAL A 111 0.01 2.65 -18.97
N ASN A 112 -1.01 3.44 -19.30
CA ASN A 112 -1.02 4.36 -20.43
C ASN A 112 -0.73 5.77 -19.91
N TYR A 113 0.38 6.37 -20.31
CA TYR A 113 0.74 7.70 -19.80
C TYR A 113 1.26 8.65 -20.87
N ARG A 114 1.15 9.94 -20.59
CA ARG A 114 1.75 11.02 -21.40
C ARG A 114 2.65 11.88 -20.52
N LEU A 115 3.82 12.22 -21.03
CA LEU A 115 4.71 13.14 -20.35
C LEU A 115 4.34 14.59 -20.64
N PRO A 116 4.61 15.53 -19.71
CA PRO A 116 4.59 16.94 -20.02
C PRO A 116 5.66 17.26 -21.09
N MET A 117 5.54 18.37 -21.79
CA MET A 117 6.45 18.82 -22.88
C MET A 117 6.42 17.93 -24.15
N GLY A 118 5.44 17.04 -24.31
CA GLY A 118 5.19 16.32 -25.55
C GLY A 118 6.38 15.49 -26.06
N PHE A 119 6.78 15.69 -27.33
CA PHE A 119 7.85 14.89 -27.97
C PHE A 119 9.22 15.07 -27.30
N LEU A 120 9.58 16.30 -26.91
CA LEU A 120 10.84 16.59 -26.21
C LEU A 120 10.89 15.91 -24.82
N GLY A 121 9.78 15.91 -24.08
CA GLY A 121 9.66 15.20 -22.81
C GLY A 121 9.86 13.70 -22.98
N ASN A 122 9.33 13.10 -24.05
CA ASN A 122 9.49 11.68 -24.34
C ASN A 122 10.96 11.29 -24.63
N ILE A 123 11.69 12.11 -25.37
CA ILE A 123 13.11 11.83 -25.70
C ILE A 123 13.97 11.89 -24.43
N VAL A 124 13.80 12.96 -23.64
CA VAL A 124 14.69 13.22 -22.49
C VAL A 124 14.34 12.35 -21.29
N ALA A 125 13.05 12.24 -20.94
CA ALA A 125 12.60 11.58 -19.72
C ALA A 125 12.05 10.16 -19.94
N GLY A 126 11.63 9.79 -21.15
CA GLY A 126 10.91 8.54 -21.42
C GLY A 126 11.68 7.29 -21.00
N ARG A 127 13.00 7.20 -21.33
CA ARG A 127 13.85 6.07 -20.96
C ARG A 127 14.04 5.99 -19.42
N MET A 128 14.23 7.13 -18.77
CA MET A 128 14.39 7.20 -17.32
C MET A 128 13.11 6.79 -16.59
N ILE A 129 11.96 7.25 -17.05
CA ILE A 129 10.66 6.90 -16.48
C ILE A 129 10.35 5.42 -16.68
N LYS A 130 10.60 4.88 -17.89
CA LYS A 130 10.44 3.43 -18.14
C LYS A 130 11.30 2.61 -17.18
N LYS A 131 12.59 2.97 -17.00
CA LYS A 131 13.48 2.29 -16.04
C LYS A 131 12.95 2.36 -14.60
N ARG A 132 12.42 3.52 -14.19
CA ARG A 132 11.83 3.70 -12.85
C ARG A 132 10.58 2.85 -12.67
N LEU A 133 9.68 2.83 -13.67
CA LEU A 133 8.48 1.97 -13.66
C LEU A 133 8.86 0.50 -13.60
N THR A 134 9.77 0.03 -14.45
CA THR A 134 10.24 -1.37 -14.41
C THR A 134 10.74 -1.73 -13.01
N ARG A 135 11.64 -0.93 -12.42
CA ARG A 135 12.15 -1.18 -11.07
C ARG A 135 11.05 -1.21 -10.00
N MET A 136 10.07 -0.30 -10.11
CA MET A 136 8.95 -0.22 -9.19
C MET A 136 8.05 -1.44 -9.29
N PHE A 137 7.66 -1.83 -10.49
CA PHE A 137 6.78 -2.98 -10.72
C PHE A 137 7.46 -4.31 -10.38
N THR A 138 8.74 -4.51 -10.68
CA THR A 138 9.49 -5.69 -10.21
C THR A 138 9.52 -5.79 -8.68
N ALA A 139 9.66 -4.66 -7.97
CA ALA A 139 9.61 -4.68 -6.51
C ALA A 139 8.21 -4.98 -5.96
N ARG A 140 7.17 -4.51 -6.66
CA ARG A 140 5.76 -4.83 -6.34
C ARG A 140 5.47 -6.31 -6.53
N GLU A 141 5.88 -6.87 -7.66
CA GLU A 141 5.79 -8.30 -7.98
C GLU A 141 6.38 -9.16 -6.85
N ILE A 142 7.66 -8.98 -6.52
CA ILE A 142 8.35 -9.72 -5.45
C ILE A 142 7.61 -9.59 -4.10
N ARG A 143 7.08 -8.41 -3.81
CA ARG A 143 6.35 -8.15 -2.57
C ARG A 143 5.01 -8.85 -2.54
N LEU A 144 4.26 -8.75 -3.62
CA LEU A 144 2.94 -9.34 -3.78
C LEU A 144 3.00 -10.86 -3.69
N GLU A 145 3.90 -11.49 -4.47
CA GLU A 145 4.12 -12.94 -4.42
C GLU A 145 4.40 -13.43 -3.00
N ARG A 146 5.34 -12.78 -2.32
CA ARG A 146 5.71 -13.17 -0.95
C ARG A 146 4.60 -12.96 0.06
N ASP A 147 3.84 -11.88 -0.06
CA ASP A 147 2.72 -11.62 0.83
C ASP A 147 1.62 -12.67 0.63
N LEU A 148 1.23 -12.93 -0.62
CA LEU A 148 0.21 -13.91 -0.97
C LEU A 148 0.63 -15.33 -0.56
N GLN A 149 1.87 -15.74 -0.84
CA GLN A 149 2.42 -17.01 -0.40
C GLN A 149 2.32 -17.15 1.13
N ARG A 150 2.79 -16.13 1.87
CA ARG A 150 2.75 -16.17 3.34
C ARG A 150 1.34 -16.20 3.88
N HIS A 151 0.41 -15.46 3.29
CA HIS A 151 -1.00 -15.50 3.70
C HIS A 151 -1.64 -16.85 3.41
N ALA A 152 -1.28 -17.51 2.30
CA ALA A 152 -1.76 -18.85 1.95
C ALA A 152 -1.28 -19.92 2.94
N GLU A 153 -0.01 -19.87 3.39
CA GLU A 153 0.53 -20.79 4.40
C GLU A 153 -0.30 -20.82 5.69
N PHE A 154 -0.86 -19.68 6.08
CA PHE A 154 -1.60 -19.50 7.33
C PHE A 154 -3.12 -19.31 7.13
N LYS A 155 -3.67 -19.53 5.92
CA LYS A 155 -5.09 -19.32 5.65
C LYS A 155 -6.02 -20.24 6.46
N HIS A 156 -5.52 -21.39 6.89
CA HIS A 156 -6.23 -22.34 7.74
C HIS A 156 -6.44 -21.83 9.18
N LEU A 157 -5.70 -20.81 9.60
CA LEU A 157 -5.83 -20.20 10.93
C LEU A 157 -6.90 -19.11 10.92
N LYS A 158 -7.64 -19.00 12.03
CA LYS A 158 -8.61 -17.93 12.22
C LYS A 158 -7.94 -16.55 12.16
N ARG A 159 -8.56 -15.62 11.46
CA ARG A 159 -8.15 -14.21 11.46
C ARG A 159 -8.27 -13.64 12.88
N LYS A 160 -7.31 -12.80 13.25
CA LYS A 160 -7.13 -12.32 14.62
C LYS A 160 -7.39 -10.82 14.70
N LYS A 161 -7.84 -10.38 15.87
CA LYS A 161 -7.87 -8.97 16.26
C LYS A 161 -6.54 -8.64 16.93
N ILE A 162 -5.76 -7.76 16.28
CA ILE A 162 -4.36 -7.51 16.66
C ILE A 162 -4.16 -6.02 17.00
N LEU A 163 -3.56 -5.74 18.14
CA LEU A 163 -3.17 -4.39 18.54
C LEU A 163 -1.67 -4.20 18.34
N VAL A 164 -1.26 -3.12 17.63
CA VAL A 164 0.15 -2.83 17.36
C VAL A 164 0.56 -1.50 17.97
N ALA A 165 1.44 -1.53 18.97
CA ALA A 165 2.15 -0.37 19.48
C ALA A 165 3.42 -0.11 18.64
N GLY A 166 3.77 1.17 18.40
CA GLY A 166 4.88 1.54 17.53
C GLY A 166 4.55 1.38 16.02
N SER A 167 3.26 1.36 15.68
CA SER A 167 2.72 1.19 14.32
C SER A 167 3.19 2.27 13.31
N SER A 168 3.67 3.43 13.76
CA SER A 168 4.20 4.52 12.92
C SER A 168 5.69 4.38 12.61
N GLY A 169 6.40 3.48 13.30
CA GLY A 169 7.82 3.22 13.07
C GLY A 169 8.11 2.49 11.75
N LEU A 170 9.39 2.31 11.42
CA LEU A 170 9.84 1.67 10.19
C LEU A 170 9.24 0.25 10.01
N ILE A 171 9.37 -0.59 11.03
CA ILE A 171 8.84 -1.95 11.03
C ILE A 171 7.31 -1.91 11.17
N GLY A 172 6.78 -1.12 12.10
CA GLY A 172 5.36 -1.08 12.43
C GLY A 172 4.46 -0.74 11.25
N ARG A 173 4.85 0.23 10.42
CA ARG A 173 4.09 0.60 9.21
C ARG A 173 3.98 -0.55 8.21
N GLN A 174 5.04 -1.31 8.04
CA GLN A 174 5.05 -2.45 7.12
C GLN A 174 4.30 -3.66 7.70
N LEU A 175 4.45 -3.90 9.00
CA LEU A 175 3.76 -4.99 9.68
C LEU A 175 2.23 -4.76 9.70
N VAL A 176 1.77 -3.56 10.06
CA VAL A 176 0.34 -3.22 10.03
C VAL A 176 -0.23 -3.46 8.64
N ALA A 177 0.43 -2.98 7.59
CA ALA A 177 -0.02 -3.16 6.21
C ALA A 177 -0.03 -4.65 5.80
N PHE A 178 0.98 -5.43 6.20
CA PHE A 178 1.05 -6.87 5.93
C PHE A 178 -0.07 -7.64 6.64
N LEU A 179 -0.30 -7.36 7.92
CA LEU A 179 -1.39 -8.01 8.68
C LEU A 179 -2.77 -7.66 8.11
N ASP A 180 -2.95 -6.42 7.69
CA ASP A 180 -4.18 -5.96 7.07
C ASP A 180 -4.44 -6.66 5.73
N THR A 181 -3.43 -6.77 4.84
CA THR A 181 -3.55 -7.53 3.58
C THR A 181 -3.78 -9.03 3.82
N GLY A 182 -3.41 -9.56 4.98
CA GLY A 182 -3.74 -10.90 5.44
C GLY A 182 -5.17 -11.05 5.98
N GLY A 183 -5.97 -9.97 6.04
CA GLY A 183 -7.36 -10.00 6.50
C GLY A 183 -7.53 -9.99 8.02
N HIS A 184 -6.49 -9.66 8.80
CA HIS A 184 -6.61 -9.49 10.24
C HIS A 184 -7.30 -8.16 10.59
N ASP A 185 -7.99 -8.12 11.73
CA ASP A 185 -8.54 -6.88 12.29
C ASP A 185 -7.44 -6.13 13.06
N VAL A 186 -6.76 -5.19 12.38
CA VAL A 186 -5.56 -4.53 12.91
C VAL A 186 -5.87 -3.19 13.52
N TRP A 187 -5.54 -3.05 14.80
CA TRP A 187 -5.67 -1.82 15.59
C TRP A 187 -4.30 -1.25 15.94
N ARG A 188 -4.25 0.05 16.18
CA ARG A 188 -3.01 0.76 16.50
C ARG A 188 -3.07 1.40 17.88
N LEU A 189 -2.05 1.20 18.70
CA LEU A 189 -1.87 1.92 19.96
C LEU A 189 -1.01 3.16 19.68
N VAL A 190 -1.58 4.34 19.85
CA VAL A 190 -0.99 5.62 19.43
C VAL A 190 -0.87 6.63 20.57
N ARG A 191 0.16 7.50 20.52
CA ARG A 191 0.42 8.53 21.55
C ARG A 191 -0.23 9.89 21.25
N ARG A 192 -1.33 9.89 20.54
CA ARG A 192 -2.10 11.08 20.17
C ARG A 192 -3.58 10.86 20.38
N SER A 193 -4.35 11.94 20.39
CA SER A 193 -5.81 11.85 20.36
C SER A 193 -6.28 11.07 19.13
N VAL A 194 -7.30 10.27 19.30
CA VAL A 194 -7.89 9.42 18.27
C VAL A 194 -9.27 9.93 17.87
N LYS A 195 -9.63 9.72 16.61
CA LYS A 195 -10.98 10.02 16.14
C LYS A 195 -11.94 8.91 16.59
N PRO A 196 -13.22 9.22 16.82
CA PRO A 196 -14.25 8.20 16.96
C PRO A 196 -14.19 7.26 15.73
N ASP A 197 -14.53 6.00 15.92
CA ASP A 197 -14.61 4.97 14.90
C ASP A 197 -13.30 4.65 14.15
N SER A 198 -12.17 5.21 14.58
CA SER A 198 -10.86 4.78 14.10
C SER A 198 -10.44 3.47 14.77
N LYS A 199 -9.72 2.61 14.04
CA LYS A 199 -9.08 1.42 14.63
C LYS A 199 -7.80 1.82 15.40
N GLU A 200 -7.95 2.77 16.35
CA GLU A 200 -6.85 3.30 17.14
C GLU A 200 -7.26 3.45 18.62
N ILE A 201 -6.30 3.22 19.48
CA ILE A 201 -6.43 3.44 20.94
C ILE A 201 -5.34 4.43 21.34
N SER A 202 -5.75 5.49 22.03
CA SER A 202 -4.82 6.47 22.61
C SER A 202 -4.21 5.96 23.90
N TRP A 203 -2.92 6.21 24.12
CA TRP A 203 -2.22 5.93 25.36
C TRP A 203 -1.09 6.93 25.60
N SER A 204 -0.67 7.07 26.87
CA SER A 204 0.48 7.86 27.25
C SER A 204 1.45 6.99 28.08
N PRO A 205 2.58 6.53 27.50
CA PRO A 205 3.55 5.74 28.25
C PRO A 205 4.21 6.51 29.40
N ASP A 206 4.33 7.84 29.26
CA ASP A 206 4.99 8.68 30.27
C ASP A 206 4.15 8.84 31.56
N SER A 207 2.83 8.91 31.44
CA SER A 207 1.89 9.01 32.58
C SER A 207 1.28 7.66 32.96
N GLY A 208 1.51 6.60 32.18
CA GLY A 208 0.84 5.32 32.37
C GLY A 208 -0.65 5.33 32.02
N ASP A 209 -1.13 6.40 31.37
CA ASP A 209 -2.54 6.56 31.01
C ASP A 209 -2.89 5.62 29.84
N LEU A 210 -3.59 4.55 30.18
CA LEU A 210 -4.12 3.56 29.25
C LEU A 210 -5.40 2.96 29.83
N ASP A 211 -6.50 3.12 29.14
CA ASP A 211 -7.76 2.48 29.49
C ASP A 211 -7.66 0.96 29.22
N ALA A 212 -7.41 0.19 30.26
CA ALA A 212 -7.24 -1.26 30.18
C ALA A 212 -8.48 -1.96 29.59
N LYS A 213 -9.68 -1.42 29.77
CA LYS A 213 -10.93 -1.98 29.21
C LYS A 213 -10.92 -1.96 27.68
N LYS A 214 -10.21 -1.02 27.07
CA LYS A 214 -10.07 -0.95 25.59
C LYS A 214 -9.13 -2.01 25.04
N LEU A 215 -8.38 -2.69 25.89
CA LEU A 215 -7.50 -3.80 25.49
C LEU A 215 -8.19 -5.16 25.52
N GLU A 216 -9.40 -5.22 26.04
CA GLU A 216 -10.18 -6.45 26.07
C GLU A 216 -10.57 -6.92 24.66
N GLY A 217 -10.59 -8.23 24.45
CA GLY A 217 -11.00 -8.86 23.19
C GLY A 217 -9.96 -8.82 22.07
N PHE A 218 -8.72 -8.45 22.33
CA PHE A 218 -7.62 -8.64 21.40
C PHE A 218 -7.02 -10.06 21.53
N ASP A 219 -6.80 -10.72 20.40
CA ASP A 219 -6.13 -12.02 20.38
C ASP A 219 -4.61 -11.89 20.59
N THR A 220 -4.04 -10.74 20.17
CA THR A 220 -2.59 -10.51 20.17
C THR A 220 -2.27 -9.04 20.32
N ILE A 221 -1.26 -8.73 21.12
CA ILE A 221 -0.66 -7.39 21.22
C ILE A 221 0.79 -7.48 20.78
N ILE A 222 1.17 -6.63 19.81
CA ILE A 222 2.54 -6.53 19.28
C ILE A 222 3.11 -5.19 19.71
N HIS A 223 4.18 -5.20 20.51
CA HIS A 223 4.84 -4.00 20.98
C HIS A 223 6.17 -3.78 20.24
N LEU A 224 6.20 -2.74 19.39
CA LEU A 224 7.37 -2.31 18.61
C LEU A 224 7.85 -0.92 19.05
N GLY A 225 7.31 -0.39 20.15
CA GLY A 225 7.73 0.89 20.69
C GLY A 225 9.08 0.76 21.39
N GLY A 226 9.93 1.76 21.19
CA GLY A 226 11.24 1.85 21.82
C GLY A 226 11.86 3.21 21.53
N ALA A 227 12.91 3.57 22.28
CA ALA A 227 13.73 4.73 21.98
C ALA A 227 14.56 4.46 20.72
N GLY A 228 14.62 5.43 19.82
CA GLY A 228 15.47 5.33 18.63
C GLY A 228 16.96 5.31 19.03
N ILE A 229 17.67 4.28 18.59
CA ILE A 229 19.10 4.10 18.90
C ILE A 229 19.96 5.29 18.41
N GLY A 230 19.51 5.96 17.33
CA GLY A 230 20.22 7.09 16.73
C GLY A 230 19.68 8.48 17.10
N ASP A 231 18.62 8.56 17.93
CA ASP A 231 17.91 9.84 18.17
C ASP A 231 18.64 10.74 19.17
N LYS A 232 19.48 10.17 20.04
CA LYS A 232 20.24 10.92 21.06
C LYS A 232 21.64 10.32 21.22
N ARG A 233 22.58 11.17 21.67
CA ARG A 233 23.91 10.70 22.06
C ARG A 233 23.76 9.80 23.28
N TRP A 234 24.36 8.61 23.22
CA TRP A 234 24.38 7.70 24.36
C TRP A 234 25.13 8.35 25.51
N SER A 235 24.48 8.49 26.65
CA SER A 235 25.10 8.84 27.92
C SER A 235 25.16 7.59 28.80
N LYS A 236 26.25 7.46 29.57
CA LYS A 236 26.37 6.43 30.59
C LYS A 236 25.32 6.65 31.68
#